data_3bcd21095c72f905db3cb3cdbaa8c715
#
_entry.id   3bcd21095c72f905db3cb3cdbaa8c715
#
_cell.length_a   1.000
_cell.length_b   1.000
_cell.length_c   1.000
_cell.angle_alpha   90.00
_cell.angle_beta   90.00
_cell.angle_gamma   90.00
#
_symmetry.space_group_name_H-M   'P 1'
#
loop_
_entity.id
_entity.type
_entity.pdbx_description
1 polymer ?
#
loop_
_entity_poly.entity_id
_entity_poly.type
_entity_poly.pdbx_seq_one_letter_code
_entity_poly.pdbx_strand_id
1 'polypeptide(L)'
;MVLLGAGMSLMHAGTEDKDSLVVVFWNLENFFDYIDDGTGESDKEFSSTGMRRWTKKRFYTKCDAVAKSLLWMGDRYGRMPDIVGLAEIENKGVLNKLLRNTLLRKYDYEIIHHESGDRRGIDVAILYRRSSMHPENISLKVPYYEGKKLATRDILHAEMVLADGCKVDIIVNHHPSKFGGEEISKSRRDAAMTSLKELCDSLSSDTVIAMGDFNDTPDSPSFKIIDGTLTNMAAPLYERGDGTIRYEGKWDLIDMFLVSPELEERTRMEICRIPFLMTRESRHPGDKPFRTYSGPRYIGGVSDHCPIVLCFFRGNSYI
;
A
#
# COMPACT_ATOMS: atom_id res chain seq x y z
N MET A 1 -27.01 14.33 35.55
CA MET A 1 -25.61 14.68 35.22
C MET A 1 -24.82 13.39 35.28
N VAL A 2 -24.72 12.69 34.15
CA VAL A 2 -23.99 11.43 34.03
C VAL A 2 -22.81 11.70 33.05
N LEU A 3 -21.63 11.72 33.62
CA LEU A 3 -20.35 11.80 32.85
C LEU A 3 -20.08 10.44 32.20
N LEU A 4 -20.23 10.35 30.90
CA LEU A 4 -19.72 9.26 30.11
C LEU A 4 -18.20 9.52 29.83
N GLY A 5 -17.36 8.87 30.61
CA GLY A 5 -15.93 8.84 30.37
C GLY A 5 -15.62 8.03 29.14
N ALA A 6 -15.12 8.68 28.06
CA ALA A 6 -14.51 8.02 26.95
C ALA A 6 -13.17 7.45 27.43
N GLY A 7 -13.12 6.15 27.65
CA GLY A 7 -11.88 5.42 27.92
C GLY A 7 -10.99 5.39 26.68
N MET A 8 -10.05 6.34 26.57
CA MET A 8 -8.89 6.17 25.72
C MET A 8 -8.02 5.08 26.36
N SER A 9 -8.08 3.87 25.78
CA SER A 9 -7.11 2.82 26.09
C SER A 9 -5.75 3.28 25.61
N LEU A 10 -4.94 3.81 26.52
CA LEU A 10 -3.50 4.00 26.33
C LEU A 10 -2.89 2.59 26.24
N MET A 11 -2.61 2.12 25.02
CA MET A 11 -1.71 0.99 24.87
C MET A 11 -0.34 1.40 25.45
N HIS A 12 0.05 0.70 26.50
CA HIS A 12 1.37 0.80 27.09
C HIS A 12 2.44 0.53 26.02
N ALA A 13 3.49 1.35 26.03
CA ALA A 13 4.76 1.01 25.40
C ALA A 13 5.32 -0.24 26.11
N GLY A 14 4.86 -1.41 25.64
CA GLY A 14 5.38 -2.72 26.04
C GLY A 14 6.61 -3.02 25.19
N THR A 15 7.58 -3.66 25.81
CA THR A 15 8.76 -4.33 25.22
C THR A 15 8.50 -4.76 23.79
N GLU A 16 9.46 -4.44 22.87
CA GLU A 16 9.44 -4.92 21.48
C GLU A 16 9.02 -6.40 21.49
N ASP A 17 7.79 -6.66 21.07
CA ASP A 17 7.33 -8.04 20.91
C ASP A 17 8.05 -8.58 19.66
N LYS A 18 9.14 -9.29 19.90
CA LYS A 18 9.99 -9.87 18.85
C LYS A 18 9.23 -10.84 17.94
N ASP A 19 8.03 -11.23 18.37
CA ASP A 19 7.17 -12.18 17.69
C ASP A 19 6.10 -11.54 16.82
N SER A 20 6.16 -10.22 16.56
CA SER A 20 5.21 -9.53 15.68
C SER A 20 5.91 -8.89 14.49
N LEU A 21 5.19 -8.79 13.35
CA LEU A 21 5.59 -8.00 12.18
C LEU A 21 4.62 -6.84 11.99
N VAL A 22 5.16 -5.70 11.58
CA VAL A 22 4.39 -4.53 11.16
C VAL A 22 4.54 -4.40 9.64
N VAL A 23 3.44 -4.62 8.93
CA VAL A 23 3.36 -4.54 7.47
C VAL A 23 2.51 -3.34 7.08
N VAL A 24 3.01 -2.49 6.21
CA VAL A 24 2.32 -1.29 5.71
C VAL A 24 2.05 -1.44 4.23
N PHE A 25 0.90 -0.98 3.75
CA PHE A 25 0.68 -0.68 2.34
C PHE A 25 0.25 0.77 2.17
N TRP A 26 0.76 1.43 1.11
CA TRP A 26 0.38 2.79 0.79
C TRP A 26 0.51 3.08 -0.71
N ASN A 27 -0.57 3.51 -1.34
CA ASN A 27 -0.52 4.15 -2.65
C ASN A 27 -0.03 5.59 -2.47
N LEU A 28 1.09 5.94 -3.09
CA LEU A 28 1.75 7.24 -2.92
C LEU A 28 1.30 8.31 -3.93
N GLU A 29 0.22 8.11 -4.67
CA GLU A 29 -0.33 9.06 -5.65
C GLU A 29 0.75 9.64 -6.58
N ASN A 30 1.05 8.95 -7.69
CA ASN A 30 2.00 9.42 -8.72
C ASN A 30 3.36 9.85 -8.12
N PHE A 31 4.07 8.90 -7.51
CA PHE A 31 5.38 9.18 -6.91
C PHE A 31 6.49 9.11 -7.94
N PHE A 32 6.51 10.10 -8.82
CA PHE A 32 7.54 10.38 -9.81
C PHE A 32 8.66 11.22 -9.19
N ASP A 33 9.85 11.16 -9.79
CA ASP A 33 10.86 12.18 -9.51
C ASP A 33 10.64 13.45 -10.36
N TYR A 34 11.59 14.33 -10.43
CA TYR A 34 11.45 15.63 -11.11
C TYR A 34 12.18 15.68 -12.46
N ILE A 35 12.65 14.56 -12.97
CA ILE A 35 13.44 14.42 -14.21
C ILE A 35 12.56 13.71 -15.23
N ASP A 36 12.64 14.10 -16.49
CA ASP A 36 11.94 13.46 -17.61
C ASP A 36 12.95 12.49 -18.25
N ASP A 37 13.12 11.30 -17.68
CA ASP A 37 14.08 10.28 -18.12
C ASP A 37 13.50 8.84 -18.15
N GLY A 38 12.22 8.69 -17.81
CA GLY A 38 11.48 7.43 -17.88
C GLY A 38 10.81 7.18 -19.23
N THR A 39 10.17 6.03 -19.34
CA THR A 39 9.47 5.59 -20.56
C THR A 39 7.95 5.74 -20.49
N GLY A 40 7.40 6.03 -19.30
CA GLY A 40 5.97 6.15 -19.06
C GLY A 40 5.37 7.44 -19.60
N GLU A 41 4.10 7.40 -20.01
CA GLU A 41 3.39 8.57 -20.53
C GLU A 41 3.29 9.71 -19.50
N SER A 42 3.30 9.40 -18.20
CA SER A 42 3.17 10.38 -17.13
C SER A 42 4.50 10.99 -16.67
N ASP A 43 5.64 10.42 -17.02
CA ASP A 43 6.95 10.92 -16.60
C ASP A 43 7.16 12.38 -17.03
N LYS A 44 6.95 12.67 -18.31
CA LYS A 44 7.00 14.05 -18.82
C LYS A 44 6.03 15.00 -18.10
N GLU A 45 4.83 14.53 -17.77
CA GLU A 45 3.83 15.33 -17.05
C GLU A 45 4.32 15.71 -15.66
N PHE A 46 4.93 14.76 -14.93
CA PHE A 46 5.44 14.91 -13.57
C PHE A 46 6.91 15.34 -13.49
N SER A 47 7.47 15.93 -14.56
CA SER A 47 8.82 16.51 -14.55
C SER A 47 8.83 17.99 -14.14
N SER A 48 10.03 18.54 -13.91
CA SER A 48 10.22 19.96 -13.57
C SER A 48 9.72 20.91 -14.64
N THR A 49 9.79 20.50 -15.91
CA THR A 49 9.35 21.26 -17.10
C THR A 49 7.97 20.85 -17.58
N GLY A 50 7.44 19.74 -17.05
CA GLY A 50 6.15 19.19 -17.40
C GLY A 50 4.96 20.01 -16.89
N MET A 51 3.76 19.56 -17.28
CA MET A 51 2.51 20.26 -16.98
C MET A 51 2.29 20.43 -15.47
N ARG A 52 2.69 19.46 -14.65
CA ARG A 52 2.59 19.49 -13.18
C ARG A 52 3.65 20.36 -12.54
N ARG A 53 4.70 20.76 -13.27
CA ARG A 53 5.85 21.48 -12.72
C ARG A 53 6.35 20.83 -11.45
N TRP A 54 6.58 19.51 -11.53
CA TRP A 54 7.01 18.68 -10.41
C TRP A 54 8.49 18.91 -10.12
N THR A 55 8.79 19.98 -9.38
CA THR A 55 10.15 20.45 -9.12
C THR A 55 10.86 19.57 -8.09
N LYS A 56 12.19 19.60 -8.12
CA LYS A 56 13.07 18.96 -7.11
C LYS A 56 12.62 19.25 -5.68
N LYS A 57 12.23 20.51 -5.38
CA LYS A 57 11.75 20.91 -4.05
C LYS A 57 10.45 20.16 -3.69
N ARG A 58 9.48 20.08 -4.60
CA ARG A 58 8.20 19.38 -4.36
C ARG A 58 8.43 17.89 -4.14
N PHE A 59 9.28 17.27 -4.95
CA PHE A 59 9.67 15.87 -4.80
C PHE A 59 10.25 15.59 -3.40
N TYR A 60 11.27 16.32 -2.96
CA TYR A 60 11.87 16.10 -1.65
C TYR A 60 10.93 16.47 -0.49
N THR A 61 10.04 17.46 -0.66
CA THR A 61 8.99 17.74 0.32
C THR A 61 8.07 16.51 0.51
N LYS A 62 7.71 15.84 -0.59
CA LYS A 62 6.91 14.60 -0.53
C LYS A 62 7.72 13.45 0.09
N CYS A 63 8.99 13.26 -0.29
CA CYS A 63 9.88 12.29 0.33
C CYS A 63 9.97 12.45 1.85
N ASP A 64 10.15 13.68 2.33
CA ASP A 64 10.23 13.98 3.77
C ASP A 64 8.91 13.68 4.48
N ALA A 65 7.77 13.96 3.84
CA ALA A 65 6.47 13.65 4.40
C ALA A 65 6.20 12.13 4.44
N VAL A 66 6.57 11.36 3.41
CA VAL A 66 6.52 9.90 3.41
C VAL A 66 7.39 9.32 4.52
N ALA A 67 8.64 9.78 4.62
CA ALA A 67 9.56 9.35 5.67
C ALA A 67 9.01 9.65 7.07
N LYS A 68 8.49 10.87 7.29
CA LYS A 68 7.85 11.27 8.55
C LYS A 68 6.65 10.37 8.88
N SER A 69 5.90 9.93 7.88
CA SER A 69 4.75 9.04 8.08
C SER A 69 5.18 7.65 8.55
N LEU A 70 6.22 7.07 7.94
CA LEU A 70 6.78 5.79 8.39
C LEU A 70 7.38 5.89 9.80
N LEU A 71 8.05 7.00 10.14
CA LEU A 71 8.55 7.25 11.50
C LEU A 71 7.40 7.38 12.50
N TRP A 72 6.31 8.07 12.14
CA TRP A 72 5.12 8.19 12.98
C TRP A 72 4.48 6.82 13.24
N MET A 73 4.41 5.95 12.20
CA MET A 73 3.97 4.57 12.38
C MET A 73 4.93 3.80 13.30
N GLY A 74 6.24 4.00 13.12
CA GLY A 74 7.25 3.39 13.99
C GLY A 74 7.06 3.74 15.46
N ASP A 75 6.76 4.99 15.76
CA ASP A 75 6.44 5.45 17.12
C ASP A 75 5.11 4.85 17.63
N ARG A 76 4.07 4.83 16.79
CA ARG A 76 2.76 4.29 17.14
C ARG A 76 2.76 2.80 17.44
N TYR A 77 3.50 2.01 16.66
CA TYR A 77 3.54 0.54 16.78
C TYR A 77 4.75 0.03 17.58
N GLY A 78 5.57 0.94 18.16
CA GLY A 78 6.73 0.60 18.97
C GLY A 78 7.94 0.09 18.17
N ARG A 79 7.82 -0.04 16.85
CA ARG A 79 8.89 -0.49 15.93
C ARG A 79 8.64 0.02 14.53
N MET A 80 9.72 0.26 13.78
CA MET A 80 9.60 0.63 12.38
C MET A 80 8.92 -0.50 11.59
N PRO A 81 8.07 -0.17 10.60
CA PRO A 81 7.49 -1.18 9.72
C PRO A 81 8.57 -2.13 9.18
N ASP A 82 8.33 -3.43 9.27
CA ASP A 82 9.25 -4.45 8.75
C ASP A 82 9.15 -4.56 7.24
N ILE A 83 7.94 -4.37 6.71
CA ILE A 83 7.62 -4.39 5.28
C ILE A 83 6.75 -3.18 4.95
N VAL A 84 7.05 -2.54 3.82
CA VAL A 84 6.22 -1.47 3.26
C VAL A 84 5.97 -1.77 1.78
N GLY A 85 4.75 -2.20 1.46
CA GLY A 85 4.26 -2.28 0.08
C GLY A 85 3.87 -0.88 -0.40
N LEU A 86 4.28 -0.53 -1.58
CA LEU A 86 4.03 0.78 -2.18
C LEU A 86 3.41 0.61 -3.57
N ALA A 87 2.53 1.54 -3.94
CA ALA A 87 2.00 1.66 -5.28
C ALA A 87 2.16 3.08 -5.84
N GLU A 88 2.06 3.17 -7.16
CA GLU A 88 2.28 4.38 -7.96
C GLU A 88 3.72 4.92 -7.84
N ILE A 89 4.69 4.02 -7.85
CA ILE A 89 6.11 4.33 -7.84
C ILE A 89 6.61 4.36 -9.28
N GLU A 90 7.28 5.43 -9.66
CA GLU A 90 7.86 5.54 -10.99
C GLU A 90 8.95 4.49 -11.23
N ASN A 91 9.98 4.45 -10.38
CA ASN A 91 11.13 3.58 -10.54
C ASN A 91 11.92 3.37 -9.24
N LYS A 92 12.90 2.46 -9.28
CA LYS A 92 13.81 2.20 -8.15
C LYS A 92 14.63 3.44 -7.74
N GLY A 93 14.89 4.35 -8.68
CA GLY A 93 15.64 5.60 -8.43
C GLY A 93 14.91 6.53 -7.47
N VAL A 94 13.59 6.65 -7.61
CA VAL A 94 12.71 7.39 -6.68
C VAL A 94 12.83 6.85 -5.27
N LEU A 95 12.75 5.53 -5.09
CA LEU A 95 12.87 4.89 -3.79
C LEU A 95 14.26 5.04 -3.17
N ASN A 96 15.32 4.95 -3.99
CA ASN A 96 16.67 5.24 -3.54
C ASN A 96 16.82 6.69 -3.04
N LYS A 97 16.21 7.66 -3.76
CA LYS A 97 16.22 9.07 -3.33
C LYS A 97 15.45 9.22 -2.01
N LEU A 98 14.29 8.56 -1.85
CA LEU A 98 13.53 8.52 -0.60
C LEU A 98 14.37 7.99 0.56
N LEU A 99 14.95 6.80 0.42
CA LEU A 99 15.68 6.15 1.51
C LEU A 99 16.97 6.89 1.88
N ARG A 100 17.73 7.37 0.90
CA ARG A 100 19.06 7.96 1.15
C ARG A 100 19.03 9.43 1.58
N ASN A 101 18.01 10.20 1.14
CA ASN A 101 17.97 11.64 1.34
C ASN A 101 16.99 12.10 2.44
N THR A 102 16.35 11.18 3.14
CA THR A 102 15.47 11.45 4.27
C THR A 102 16.02 10.84 5.56
N LEU A 103 15.26 10.95 6.66
CA LEU A 103 15.62 10.31 7.92
C LEU A 103 15.59 8.77 7.84
N LEU A 104 14.96 8.18 6.80
CA LEU A 104 14.95 6.73 6.59
C LEU A 104 16.36 6.16 6.34
N ARG A 105 17.36 6.97 5.97
CA ARG A 105 18.76 6.55 5.83
C ARG A 105 19.37 5.96 7.12
N LYS A 106 18.72 6.20 8.27
CA LYS A 106 19.15 5.64 9.57
C LYS A 106 18.64 4.21 9.79
N TYR A 107 17.76 3.74 8.93
CA TYR A 107 17.17 2.42 8.99
C TYR A 107 17.64 1.59 7.79
N ASP A 108 17.69 0.30 7.97
CA ASP A 108 18.27 -0.68 7.05
C ASP A 108 17.29 -1.18 5.99
N TYR A 109 16.50 -0.28 5.42
CA TYR A 109 15.56 -0.62 4.34
C TYR A 109 16.28 -0.94 3.04
N GLU A 110 15.85 -2.05 2.42
CA GLU A 110 16.21 -2.48 1.08
C GLU A 110 14.97 -2.45 0.17
N ILE A 111 15.20 -2.47 -1.16
CA ILE A 111 14.18 -2.24 -2.17
C ILE A 111 14.04 -3.46 -3.06
N ILE A 112 12.82 -4.01 -3.17
CA ILE A 112 12.40 -4.91 -4.26
C ILE A 112 11.48 -4.11 -5.17
N HIS A 113 11.84 -3.98 -6.44
CA HIS A 113 11.09 -3.24 -7.45
C HIS A 113 11.35 -3.84 -8.82
N HIS A 114 10.35 -3.81 -9.68
CA HIS A 114 10.43 -4.20 -11.07
C HIS A 114 9.61 -3.24 -11.94
N GLU A 115 10.17 -2.85 -13.09
CA GLU A 115 9.47 -2.05 -14.10
C GLU A 115 8.41 -2.92 -14.79
N SER A 116 7.16 -2.51 -14.73
CA SER A 116 6.04 -3.21 -15.35
C SER A 116 5.71 -2.66 -16.74
N GLY A 117 4.67 -3.19 -17.36
CA GLY A 117 4.16 -2.69 -18.63
C GLY A 117 3.08 -1.61 -18.49
N ASP A 118 2.97 -0.93 -17.35
CA ASP A 118 1.98 0.14 -17.18
C ASP A 118 2.28 1.33 -18.06
N ARG A 119 1.28 1.84 -18.77
CA ARG A 119 1.45 2.95 -19.73
C ARG A 119 1.84 4.27 -19.07
N ARG A 120 1.43 4.51 -17.83
CA ARG A 120 1.79 5.71 -17.09
C ARG A 120 3.23 5.67 -16.61
N GLY A 121 3.84 4.47 -16.53
CA GLY A 121 5.15 4.26 -15.95
C GLY A 121 5.10 4.32 -14.42
N ILE A 122 4.12 3.63 -13.84
CA ILE A 122 3.99 3.48 -12.38
C ILE A 122 3.96 2.01 -12.02
N ASP A 123 4.61 1.67 -10.92
CA ASP A 123 4.80 0.32 -10.48
C ASP A 123 4.39 0.11 -9.03
N VAL A 124 4.53 -1.14 -8.58
CA VAL A 124 4.51 -1.51 -7.17
C VAL A 124 5.92 -1.82 -6.69
N ALA A 125 6.15 -1.67 -5.39
CA ALA A 125 7.43 -1.97 -4.77
C ALA A 125 7.27 -2.50 -3.36
N ILE A 126 8.31 -3.17 -2.85
CA ILE A 126 8.45 -3.55 -1.45
C ILE A 126 9.71 -2.88 -0.89
N LEU A 127 9.55 -2.20 0.26
CA LEU A 127 10.66 -1.89 1.14
C LEU A 127 10.62 -2.90 2.28
N TYR A 128 11.76 -3.47 2.64
CA TYR A 128 11.86 -4.40 3.77
C TYR A 128 13.07 -4.07 4.64
N ARG A 129 12.98 -4.37 5.92
CA ARG A 129 14.09 -4.20 6.86
C ARG A 129 15.00 -5.42 6.81
N ARG A 130 16.26 -5.19 6.39
CA ARG A 130 17.27 -6.25 6.29
C ARG A 130 17.58 -6.91 7.64
N SER A 131 17.44 -6.18 8.74
CA SER A 131 17.60 -6.74 10.10
C SER A 131 16.47 -7.69 10.50
N SER A 132 15.30 -7.59 9.87
CA SER A 132 14.13 -8.43 10.18
C SER A 132 13.99 -9.63 9.25
N MET A 133 14.44 -9.51 7.99
CA MET A 133 14.24 -10.54 6.97
C MET A 133 15.11 -10.33 5.72
N HIS A 134 15.12 -11.33 4.85
CA HIS A 134 15.70 -11.24 3.51
C HIS A 134 14.84 -11.99 2.49
N PRO A 135 14.85 -11.59 1.21
CA PRO A 135 14.16 -12.32 0.16
C PRO A 135 14.93 -13.58 -0.21
N GLU A 136 14.24 -14.71 -0.36
CA GLU A 136 14.78 -15.96 -0.90
C GLU A 136 14.42 -16.11 -2.38
N ASN A 137 13.19 -15.73 -2.74
CA ASN A 137 12.70 -15.74 -4.11
C ASN A 137 11.90 -14.48 -4.41
N ILE A 138 12.05 -13.94 -5.63
CA ILE A 138 11.27 -12.81 -6.13
C ILE A 138 10.69 -13.22 -7.48
N SER A 139 9.40 -13.06 -7.65
CA SER A 139 8.70 -13.37 -8.89
C SER A 139 7.66 -12.32 -9.24
N LEU A 140 7.24 -12.34 -10.50
CA LEU A 140 6.23 -11.44 -11.06
C LEU A 140 5.11 -12.26 -11.67
N LYS A 141 3.88 -11.89 -11.39
CA LYS A 141 2.73 -12.43 -12.10
C LYS A 141 2.13 -11.32 -12.96
N VAL A 142 2.20 -11.55 -14.26
CA VAL A 142 1.65 -10.63 -15.27
C VAL A 142 0.17 -10.92 -15.42
N PRO A 143 -0.74 -9.96 -15.24
CA PRO A 143 -2.15 -10.17 -15.53
C PRO A 143 -2.44 -10.29 -17.03
N TYR A 144 -3.28 -11.25 -17.40
CA TYR A 144 -3.75 -11.46 -18.78
C TYR A 144 -5.26 -11.35 -18.85
N TYR A 145 -5.74 -10.74 -19.92
CA TYR A 145 -7.16 -10.67 -20.25
C TYR A 145 -7.35 -11.01 -21.72
N GLU A 146 -8.25 -11.96 -22.03
CA GLU A 146 -8.50 -12.47 -23.39
C GLU A 146 -7.22 -12.89 -24.14
N GLY A 147 -6.31 -13.56 -23.45
CA GLY A 147 -5.05 -14.04 -24.01
C GLY A 147 -4.00 -12.97 -24.29
N LYS A 148 -4.24 -11.72 -23.89
CA LYS A 148 -3.30 -10.60 -24.05
C LYS A 148 -2.83 -10.11 -22.70
N LYS A 149 -1.54 -9.73 -22.62
CA LYS A 149 -1.00 -9.03 -21.45
C LYS A 149 -1.79 -7.74 -21.22
N LEU A 150 -2.27 -7.53 -20.00
CA LEU A 150 -2.84 -6.24 -19.61
C LEU A 150 -1.71 -5.20 -19.54
N ALA A 151 -1.97 -4.01 -20.09
CA ALA A 151 -1.11 -2.84 -19.90
C ALA A 151 -1.39 -2.24 -18.50
N THR A 152 -0.97 -2.95 -17.48
CA THR A 152 -1.13 -2.60 -16.06
C THR A 152 0.11 -3.07 -15.31
N ARG A 153 0.16 -2.79 -14.00
CA ARG A 153 1.23 -3.22 -13.11
C ARG A 153 1.26 -4.73 -12.98
N ASP A 154 2.44 -5.29 -12.99
CA ASP A 154 2.65 -6.68 -12.66
C ASP A 154 2.43 -6.87 -11.14
N ILE A 155 1.94 -8.04 -10.74
CA ILE A 155 1.82 -8.42 -9.33
C ILE A 155 3.22 -8.81 -8.86
N LEU A 156 3.74 -8.12 -7.85
CA LEU A 156 5.06 -8.37 -7.29
C LEU A 156 4.94 -9.34 -6.11
N HIS A 157 5.66 -10.46 -6.19
CA HIS A 157 5.75 -11.45 -5.13
C HIS A 157 7.19 -11.57 -4.64
N ALA A 158 7.35 -11.69 -3.32
CA ALA A 158 8.61 -11.99 -2.67
C ALA A 158 8.40 -13.01 -1.54
N GLU A 159 9.06 -14.17 -1.65
CA GLU A 159 9.22 -15.11 -0.54
C GLU A 159 10.28 -14.56 0.41
N MET A 160 9.85 -14.17 1.62
CA MET A 160 10.70 -13.56 2.62
C MET A 160 11.02 -14.56 3.72
N VAL A 161 12.30 -14.67 4.08
CA VAL A 161 12.77 -15.46 5.22
C VAL A 161 13.02 -14.51 6.38
N LEU A 162 12.32 -14.71 7.47
CA LEU A 162 12.44 -13.94 8.70
C LEU A 162 13.72 -14.32 9.46
N ALA A 163 14.14 -13.48 10.41
CA ALA A 163 15.37 -13.69 11.18
C ALA A 163 15.40 -15.03 11.96
N ASP A 164 14.25 -15.65 12.25
CA ASP A 164 14.12 -16.95 12.90
C ASP A 164 14.01 -18.14 11.93
N GLY A 165 14.08 -17.86 10.61
CA GLY A 165 13.97 -18.87 9.56
C GLY A 165 12.55 -19.17 9.09
N CYS A 166 11.51 -18.58 9.70
CA CYS A 166 10.15 -18.70 9.19
C CYS A 166 10.01 -18.00 7.84
N LYS A 167 9.16 -18.53 6.97
CA LYS A 167 8.89 -17.97 5.64
C LYS A 167 7.52 -17.27 5.61
N VAL A 168 7.45 -16.20 4.85
CA VAL A 168 6.20 -15.48 4.55
C VAL A 168 6.23 -15.00 3.10
N ASP A 169 5.18 -15.28 2.36
CA ASP A 169 4.99 -14.78 1.01
C ASP A 169 4.33 -13.41 1.04
N ILE A 170 5.01 -12.40 0.54
CA ILE A 170 4.54 -11.03 0.45
C ILE A 170 4.18 -10.72 -1.00
N ILE A 171 2.93 -10.32 -1.21
CA ILE A 171 2.42 -10.00 -2.55
C ILE A 171 1.93 -8.55 -2.55
N VAL A 172 2.38 -7.75 -3.51
CA VAL A 172 1.93 -6.37 -3.69
C VAL A 172 1.20 -6.22 -5.02
N ASN A 173 -0.02 -5.67 -4.95
CA ASN A 173 -0.94 -5.50 -6.06
C ASN A 173 -1.24 -4.02 -6.30
N HIS A 174 -1.52 -3.66 -7.55
CA HIS A 174 -2.23 -2.44 -7.89
C HIS A 174 -3.11 -2.73 -9.11
N HIS A 175 -4.36 -3.03 -8.86
CA HIS A 175 -5.33 -3.45 -9.88
C HIS A 175 -5.72 -2.29 -10.81
N PRO A 176 -6.25 -2.60 -12.03
CA PRO A 176 -6.73 -1.58 -12.95
C PRO A 176 -7.80 -0.68 -12.33
N SER A 177 -7.65 0.63 -12.52
CA SER A 177 -8.64 1.61 -12.02
C SER A 177 -9.98 1.52 -12.76
N LYS A 178 -11.03 2.13 -12.20
CA LYS A 178 -12.37 2.23 -12.80
C LYS A 178 -12.44 3.12 -14.05
N PHE A 179 -11.30 3.57 -14.54
CA PHE A 179 -11.23 4.42 -15.72
C PHE A 179 -11.62 3.67 -17.01
N GLY A 180 -12.40 4.31 -17.87
CA GLY A 180 -12.82 3.74 -19.17
C GLY A 180 -14.19 3.04 -19.17
N GLY A 181 -14.94 3.15 -18.08
CA GLY A 181 -16.28 2.56 -17.93
C GLY A 181 -16.27 1.33 -17.01
N GLU A 182 -17.33 1.16 -16.24
CA GLU A 182 -17.44 0.15 -15.18
C GLU A 182 -17.30 -1.28 -15.72
N GLU A 183 -17.97 -1.60 -16.82
CA GLU A 183 -18.00 -2.97 -17.37
C GLU A 183 -16.62 -3.44 -17.85
N ILE A 184 -15.92 -2.59 -18.64
CA ILE A 184 -14.59 -2.91 -19.18
C ILE A 184 -13.57 -2.95 -18.05
N SER A 185 -13.62 -1.99 -17.14
CA SER A 185 -12.67 -1.91 -16.02
C SER A 185 -12.88 -3.06 -15.04
N LYS A 186 -14.12 -3.49 -14.80
CA LYS A 186 -14.43 -4.66 -13.98
C LYS A 186 -13.79 -5.94 -14.54
N SER A 187 -13.96 -6.23 -15.83
CA SER A 187 -13.37 -7.43 -16.45
C SER A 187 -11.84 -7.46 -16.31
N ARG A 188 -11.19 -6.29 -16.37
CA ARG A 188 -9.74 -6.18 -16.15
C ARG A 188 -9.34 -6.40 -14.69
N ARG A 189 -10.15 -5.92 -13.73
CA ARG A 189 -9.93 -6.19 -12.30
C ARG A 189 -10.15 -7.67 -11.98
N ASP A 190 -11.20 -8.28 -12.54
CA ASP A 190 -11.45 -9.72 -12.41
C ASP A 190 -10.26 -10.55 -12.94
N ALA A 191 -9.67 -10.14 -14.06
CA ALA A 191 -8.48 -10.78 -14.62
C ALA A 191 -7.24 -10.63 -13.72
N ALA A 192 -7.05 -9.45 -13.13
CA ALA A 192 -5.97 -9.22 -12.16
C ALA A 192 -6.19 -10.06 -10.88
N MET A 193 -7.44 -10.15 -10.38
CA MET A 193 -7.78 -10.99 -9.24
C MET A 193 -7.57 -12.47 -9.53
N THR A 194 -7.93 -12.93 -10.74
CA THR A 194 -7.65 -14.30 -11.20
C THR A 194 -6.15 -14.58 -11.20
N SER A 195 -5.36 -13.63 -11.70
CA SER A 195 -3.90 -13.77 -11.70
C SER A 195 -3.30 -13.82 -10.28
N LEU A 196 -3.86 -13.05 -9.34
CA LEU A 196 -3.50 -13.14 -7.93
C LEU A 196 -3.83 -14.52 -7.36
N LYS A 197 -5.04 -15.04 -7.64
CA LYS A 197 -5.43 -16.39 -7.20
C LYS A 197 -4.51 -17.46 -7.75
N GLU A 198 -4.23 -17.45 -9.06
CA GLU A 198 -3.31 -18.40 -9.70
C GLU A 198 -1.89 -18.33 -9.08
N LEU A 199 -1.41 -17.15 -8.71
CA LEU A 199 -0.15 -17.00 -8.00
C LEU A 199 -0.24 -17.67 -6.64
N CYS A 200 -1.25 -17.36 -5.81
CA CYS A 200 -1.44 -17.97 -4.49
C CYS A 200 -1.55 -19.49 -4.57
N ASP A 201 -2.33 -20.01 -5.54
CA ASP A 201 -2.48 -21.47 -5.74
C ASP A 201 -1.16 -22.17 -6.12
N SER A 202 -0.17 -21.44 -6.62
CA SER A 202 1.16 -21.95 -6.97
C SER A 202 2.16 -21.91 -5.83
N LEU A 203 1.86 -21.20 -4.74
CA LEU A 203 2.72 -21.11 -3.57
C LEU A 203 2.59 -22.36 -2.71
N SER A 204 3.69 -22.75 -2.07
CA SER A 204 3.73 -23.90 -1.16
C SER A 204 3.61 -23.51 0.32
N SER A 205 3.57 -22.22 0.60
CA SER A 205 3.50 -21.67 1.96
C SER A 205 2.06 -21.42 2.38
N ASP A 206 1.76 -21.71 3.65
CA ASP A 206 0.49 -21.38 4.30
C ASP A 206 0.50 -19.95 4.91
N THR A 207 1.58 -19.21 4.71
CA THR A 207 1.76 -17.87 5.27
C THR A 207 1.85 -16.83 4.14
N VAL A 208 0.71 -16.40 3.62
CA VAL A 208 0.62 -15.42 2.53
C VAL A 208 0.01 -14.12 3.05
N ILE A 209 0.64 -12.99 2.77
CA ILE A 209 0.12 -11.64 2.99
C ILE A 209 0.12 -10.91 1.65
N ALA A 210 -1.04 -10.78 1.04
CA ALA A 210 -1.24 -9.95 -0.14
C ALA A 210 -1.78 -8.57 0.28
N MET A 211 -1.24 -7.51 -0.30
CA MET A 211 -1.64 -6.14 -0.04
C MET A 211 -1.73 -5.35 -1.33
N GLY A 212 -2.53 -4.30 -1.34
CA GLY A 212 -2.62 -3.50 -2.55
C GLY A 212 -3.77 -2.51 -2.58
N ASP A 213 -3.72 -1.68 -3.62
CA ASP A 213 -4.85 -0.93 -4.13
C ASP A 213 -5.60 -1.82 -5.16
N PHE A 214 -6.71 -2.37 -4.74
CA PHE A 214 -7.53 -3.25 -5.58
C PHE A 214 -8.49 -2.49 -6.50
N ASN A 215 -8.58 -1.15 -6.34
CA ASN A 215 -9.49 -0.29 -7.09
C ASN A 215 -10.95 -0.76 -7.07
N ASP A 216 -11.30 -1.52 -6.04
CA ASP A 216 -12.65 -2.07 -5.79
C ASP A 216 -12.89 -2.21 -4.29
N THR A 217 -14.16 -2.22 -3.86
CA THR A 217 -14.52 -2.35 -2.44
C THR A 217 -14.64 -3.82 -2.01
N PRO A 218 -14.53 -4.15 -0.71
CA PRO A 218 -14.60 -5.53 -0.22
C PRO A 218 -15.86 -6.30 -0.61
N ASP A 219 -16.97 -5.62 -0.85
CA ASP A 219 -18.24 -6.21 -1.26
C ASP A 219 -18.34 -6.46 -2.79
N SER A 220 -17.31 -6.10 -3.56
CA SER A 220 -17.29 -6.32 -4.99
C SER A 220 -17.31 -7.81 -5.33
N PRO A 221 -18.11 -8.21 -6.35
CA PRO A 221 -18.12 -9.59 -6.83
C PRO A 221 -16.75 -10.14 -7.24
N SER A 222 -15.78 -9.29 -7.58
CA SER A 222 -14.42 -9.68 -7.95
C SER A 222 -13.72 -10.44 -6.81
N PHE A 223 -14.04 -10.15 -5.54
CA PHE A 223 -13.45 -10.86 -4.40
C PHE A 223 -13.90 -12.30 -4.23
N LYS A 224 -15.05 -12.68 -4.86
CA LYS A 224 -15.48 -14.10 -4.92
C LYS A 224 -14.48 -15.00 -5.65
N ILE A 225 -13.64 -14.43 -6.53
CA ILE A 225 -12.60 -15.17 -7.25
C ILE A 225 -11.54 -15.71 -6.28
N ILE A 226 -11.24 -14.97 -5.22
CA ILE A 226 -10.20 -15.30 -4.23
C ILE A 226 -10.77 -15.97 -2.97
N ASP A 227 -12.09 -16.10 -2.85
CA ASP A 227 -12.76 -16.75 -1.72
C ASP A 227 -12.19 -18.16 -1.45
N GLY A 228 -11.93 -18.44 -0.18
CA GLY A 228 -11.34 -19.71 0.26
C GLY A 228 -9.83 -19.83 0.02
N THR A 229 -9.23 -18.90 -0.75
CA THR A 229 -7.76 -18.81 -0.91
C THR A 229 -7.17 -17.81 0.07
N LEU A 230 -7.75 -16.60 0.16
CA LEU A 230 -7.33 -15.55 1.09
C LEU A 230 -8.54 -14.92 1.79
N THR A 231 -8.36 -14.55 3.06
CA THR A 231 -9.34 -13.79 3.86
C THR A 231 -9.10 -12.30 3.70
N ASN A 232 -10.16 -11.53 3.42
CA ASN A 232 -10.09 -10.07 3.29
C ASN A 232 -10.18 -9.38 4.65
N MET A 233 -9.06 -8.89 5.15
CA MET A 233 -8.97 -8.20 6.45
C MET A 233 -9.62 -6.81 6.48
N ALA A 234 -9.98 -6.27 5.32
CA ALA A 234 -10.66 -4.98 5.21
C ALA A 234 -12.19 -5.08 5.37
N ALA A 235 -12.79 -6.25 5.21
CA ALA A 235 -14.24 -6.43 5.24
C ALA A 235 -14.90 -5.87 6.53
N PRO A 236 -14.40 -6.15 7.75
CA PRO A 236 -15.00 -5.59 8.97
C PRO A 236 -14.85 -4.06 9.10
N LEU A 237 -13.81 -3.47 8.47
CA LEU A 237 -13.62 -2.02 8.44
C LEU A 237 -14.61 -1.38 7.47
N TYR A 238 -14.82 -2.00 6.32
CA TYR A 238 -15.77 -1.55 5.30
C TYR A 238 -17.22 -1.56 5.83
N GLU A 239 -17.61 -2.61 6.51
CA GLU A 239 -18.95 -2.72 7.14
C GLU A 239 -19.23 -1.60 8.15
N ARG A 240 -18.19 -1.06 8.81
CA ARG A 240 -18.30 0.11 9.69
C ARG A 240 -18.31 1.45 8.95
N GLY A 241 -18.20 1.45 7.64
CA GLY A 241 -18.13 2.66 6.81
C GLY A 241 -16.75 3.34 6.80
N ASP A 242 -15.68 2.59 7.14
CA ASP A 242 -14.32 3.08 7.03
C ASP A 242 -13.85 3.04 5.56
N GLY A 243 -12.85 3.87 5.24
CA GLY A 243 -12.27 3.92 3.90
C GLY A 243 -10.87 4.51 3.87
N THR A 244 -10.15 4.22 2.80
CA THR A 244 -8.79 4.72 2.55
C THR A 244 -8.76 5.92 1.61
N ILE A 245 -9.75 6.05 0.75
CA ILE A 245 -9.95 7.24 -0.11
C ILE A 245 -11.26 7.93 0.24
N ARG A 246 -11.36 9.23 -0.10
CA ARG A 246 -12.61 9.97 0.10
C ARG A 246 -12.95 10.83 -1.10
N TYR A 247 -14.13 10.57 -1.68
CA TYR A 247 -14.66 11.31 -2.82
C TYR A 247 -16.09 11.80 -2.52
N GLU A 248 -16.35 13.08 -2.77
CA GLU A 248 -17.66 13.71 -2.55
C GLU A 248 -18.28 13.41 -1.17
N GLY A 249 -17.44 13.45 -0.12
CA GLY A 249 -17.87 13.21 1.25
C GLY A 249 -18.04 11.75 1.65
N LYS A 250 -17.90 10.81 0.72
CA LYS A 250 -18.00 9.37 0.98
C LYS A 250 -16.63 8.73 1.06
N TRP A 251 -16.46 7.81 1.99
CA TRP A 251 -15.28 6.99 2.12
C TRP A 251 -15.47 5.70 1.31
N ASP A 252 -14.45 5.33 0.55
CA ASP A 252 -14.33 4.03 -0.10
C ASP A 252 -13.07 3.33 0.39
N LEU A 253 -13.17 2.04 0.68
CA LEU A 253 -12.07 1.19 1.13
C LEU A 253 -11.61 0.35 -0.05
N ILE A 254 -10.52 0.76 -0.69
CA ILE A 254 -9.97 0.09 -1.89
C ILE A 254 -8.55 -0.42 -1.71
N ASP A 255 -7.88 0.02 -0.63
CA ASP A 255 -6.59 -0.50 -0.20
C ASP A 255 -6.82 -1.57 0.88
N MET A 256 -6.28 -2.77 0.70
CA MET A 256 -6.61 -3.92 1.55
C MET A 256 -5.41 -4.81 1.81
N PHE A 257 -5.52 -5.57 2.90
CA PHE A 257 -4.76 -6.78 3.12
C PHE A 257 -5.66 -8.00 2.95
N LEU A 258 -5.16 -8.95 2.19
CA LEU A 258 -5.72 -10.29 2.07
C LEU A 258 -4.69 -11.27 2.65
N VAL A 259 -5.10 -12.15 3.55
CA VAL A 259 -4.17 -13.06 4.23
C VAL A 259 -4.63 -14.51 4.09
N SER A 260 -3.69 -15.46 4.18
CA SER A 260 -4.06 -16.89 4.29
C SER A 260 -5.04 -17.08 5.45
N PRO A 261 -6.03 -17.99 5.35
CA PRO A 261 -7.02 -18.21 6.40
C PRO A 261 -6.40 -18.48 7.78
N GLU A 262 -5.24 -19.15 7.83
CA GLU A 262 -4.50 -19.46 9.06
C GLU A 262 -3.95 -18.22 9.77
N LEU A 263 -3.86 -17.09 9.06
CA LEU A 263 -3.38 -15.83 9.62
C LEU A 263 -4.50 -14.91 10.11
N GLU A 264 -5.76 -15.20 9.79
CA GLU A 264 -6.89 -14.32 10.08
C GLU A 264 -6.94 -13.91 11.56
N GLU A 265 -6.93 -14.90 12.47
CA GLU A 265 -6.98 -14.63 13.92
C GLU A 265 -5.68 -14.04 14.48
N ARG A 266 -4.58 -14.12 13.73
CA ARG A 266 -3.24 -13.66 14.13
C ARG A 266 -2.87 -12.33 13.51
N THR A 267 -3.78 -11.71 12.76
CA THR A 267 -3.54 -10.44 12.09
C THR A 267 -4.62 -9.41 12.43
N ARG A 268 -4.22 -8.15 12.45
CA ARG A 268 -5.14 -7.02 12.64
C ARG A 268 -4.81 -5.92 11.65
N MET A 269 -5.79 -5.54 10.85
CA MET A 269 -5.70 -4.43 9.92
C MET A 269 -6.22 -3.13 10.53
N GLU A 270 -5.50 -2.03 10.30
CA GLU A 270 -5.90 -0.68 10.65
C GLU A 270 -5.70 0.29 9.47
N ILE A 271 -6.55 1.33 9.40
CA ILE A 271 -6.35 2.46 8.48
C ILE A 271 -5.67 3.58 9.25
N CYS A 272 -4.48 4.01 8.79
CA CYS A 272 -3.73 5.07 9.43
C CYS A 272 -4.15 6.45 8.93
N ARG A 273 -5.07 7.10 9.64
CA ARG A 273 -5.41 8.52 9.43
C ARG A 273 -4.43 9.42 10.18
N ILE A 274 -3.22 9.54 9.63
CA ILE A 274 -2.14 10.35 10.22
C ILE A 274 -2.53 11.84 10.14
N PRO A 275 -2.54 12.61 11.26
CA PRO A 275 -3.11 13.96 11.28
C PRO A 275 -2.54 14.91 10.22
N PHE A 276 -1.22 14.87 9.96
CA PHE A 276 -0.59 15.74 8.96
C PHE A 276 -0.75 15.26 7.51
N LEU A 277 -1.31 14.07 7.29
CA LEU A 277 -1.74 13.56 5.98
C LEU A 277 -3.22 13.84 5.69
N MET A 278 -3.93 14.48 6.62
CA MET A 278 -5.34 14.80 6.47
C MET A 278 -5.55 16.28 6.24
N THR A 279 -6.60 16.63 5.52
CA THR A 279 -7.04 18.01 5.31
C THR A 279 -8.54 18.11 5.36
N ARG A 280 -9.05 19.27 5.80
CA ARG A 280 -10.49 19.54 5.82
C ARG A 280 -11.06 19.53 4.40
N GLU A 281 -12.14 18.81 4.20
CA GLU A 281 -12.86 18.88 2.94
C GLU A 281 -13.71 20.16 2.87
N SER A 282 -13.61 20.88 1.73
CA SER A 282 -14.28 22.20 1.62
C SER A 282 -15.78 22.12 1.32
N ARG A 283 -16.23 21.03 0.68
CA ARG A 283 -17.60 20.87 0.19
C ARG A 283 -18.47 19.99 1.07
N HIS A 284 -17.87 19.08 1.85
CA HIS A 284 -18.55 18.10 2.69
C HIS A 284 -17.95 18.12 4.09
N PRO A 285 -18.73 17.85 5.15
CA PRO A 285 -18.22 17.77 6.51
C PRO A 285 -17.17 16.67 6.67
N GLY A 286 -16.10 16.96 7.42
CA GLY A 286 -15.04 16.00 7.76
C GLY A 286 -13.73 16.24 7.04
N ASP A 287 -12.78 15.36 7.31
CA ASP A 287 -11.44 15.40 6.76
C ASP A 287 -11.27 14.34 5.68
N LYS A 288 -10.34 14.57 4.76
CA LYS A 288 -9.95 13.65 3.70
C LYS A 288 -8.43 13.55 3.59
N PRO A 289 -7.89 12.53 2.91
CA PRO A 289 -6.47 12.47 2.62
C PRO A 289 -6.01 13.75 1.89
N PHE A 290 -4.83 14.22 2.28
CA PHE A 290 -4.24 15.43 1.71
C PHE A 290 -3.39 15.07 0.50
N ARG A 291 -4.02 15.07 -0.67
CA ARG A 291 -3.41 14.72 -1.95
C ARG A 291 -2.39 15.74 -2.44
N THR A 292 -1.53 15.31 -3.35
CA THR A 292 -0.46 16.16 -3.91
C THR A 292 -1.01 17.28 -4.78
N TYR A 293 -2.03 17.00 -5.60
CA TYR A 293 -2.67 17.96 -6.51
C TYR A 293 -4.18 17.97 -6.34
N SER A 294 -4.78 19.14 -6.61
CA SER A 294 -6.23 19.29 -6.82
C SER A 294 -6.45 19.79 -8.25
N GLY A 295 -6.85 18.89 -9.16
CA GLY A 295 -6.79 19.16 -10.59
C GLY A 295 -5.35 19.49 -11.02
N PRO A 296 -5.09 20.59 -11.75
CA PRO A 296 -3.73 20.98 -12.14
C PRO A 296 -2.93 21.68 -11.02
N ARG A 297 -3.59 22.07 -9.93
CA ARG A 297 -2.98 22.88 -8.87
C ARG A 297 -2.25 22.01 -7.85
N TYR A 298 -0.95 22.26 -7.67
CA TYR A 298 -0.19 21.69 -6.55
C TYR A 298 -0.71 22.26 -5.21
N ILE A 299 -1.06 21.38 -4.28
CA ILE A 299 -1.56 21.75 -2.96
C ILE A 299 -0.69 21.27 -1.81
N GLY A 300 0.34 20.46 -2.09
CA GLY A 300 1.41 20.15 -1.16
C GLY A 300 1.13 18.97 -0.21
N GLY A 301 0.11 18.17 -0.48
CA GLY A 301 -0.12 16.92 0.23
C GLY A 301 0.73 15.77 -0.29
N VAL A 302 0.44 14.56 0.15
CA VAL A 302 1.25 13.36 -0.13
C VAL A 302 0.50 12.35 -0.99
N SER A 303 -0.73 12.03 -0.62
CA SER A 303 -1.55 11.04 -1.32
C SER A 303 -3.03 11.29 -1.08
N ASP A 304 -3.87 10.84 -2.00
CA ASP A 304 -5.32 10.73 -1.85
C ASP A 304 -5.75 9.42 -1.18
N HIS A 305 -4.78 8.58 -0.79
CA HIS A 305 -4.98 7.36 -0.02
C HIS A 305 -4.44 7.51 1.40
N CYS A 306 -5.17 6.98 2.38
CA CYS A 306 -4.63 6.72 3.72
C CYS A 306 -3.81 5.43 3.67
N PRO A 307 -2.62 5.37 4.30
CA PRO A 307 -1.90 4.11 4.47
C PRO A 307 -2.70 3.14 5.34
N ILE A 308 -2.52 1.85 5.08
CA ILE A 308 -3.04 0.76 5.89
C ILE A 308 -1.91 -0.01 6.56
N VAL A 309 -2.17 -0.54 7.73
CA VAL A 309 -1.21 -1.30 8.52
C VAL A 309 -1.80 -2.64 8.91
N LEU A 310 -1.02 -3.70 8.77
CA LEU A 310 -1.31 -5.02 9.30
C LEU A 310 -0.28 -5.33 10.40
N CYS A 311 -0.76 -5.60 11.61
CA CYS A 311 0.04 -6.22 12.66
C CYS A 311 -0.16 -7.73 12.59
N PHE A 312 0.92 -8.48 12.43
CA PHE A 312 0.91 -9.93 12.40
C PHE A 312 1.60 -10.47 13.66
N PHE A 313 0.85 -11.17 14.51
CA PHE A 313 1.31 -11.75 15.77
C PHE A 313 1.70 -13.21 15.54
N ARG A 314 2.98 -13.55 15.72
CA ARG A 314 3.55 -14.88 15.43
C ARG A 314 3.44 -15.87 16.60
N GLY A 315 3.34 -15.37 17.84
CA GLY A 315 3.19 -16.15 19.06
C GLY A 315 1.72 -16.49 19.39
N ASN A 316 1.49 -17.50 20.21
CA ASN A 316 0.16 -17.87 20.73
C ASN A 316 -0.39 -16.87 21.80
N SER A 317 0.13 -15.66 21.85
CA SER A 317 -0.29 -14.68 22.86
C SER A 317 -1.47 -13.89 22.33
N TYR A 318 -2.67 -14.44 22.54
CA TYR A 318 -3.90 -13.62 22.52
C TYR A 318 -3.90 -12.74 23.77
N ILE A 319 -3.98 -11.45 23.59
CA ILE A 319 -4.34 -10.48 24.64
C ILE A 319 -5.75 -10.00 24.40
#